data_a8c370603825584adff2ccf8add67829
#
_entry.id   a8c370603825584adff2ccf8add67829
#
_cell.length_a   1.000
_cell.length_b   1.000
_cell.length_c   1.000
_cell.angle_alpha   90.00
_cell.angle_beta   90.00
_cell.angle_gamma   90.00
#
_symmetry.space_group_name_H-M   'P 1'
#
loop_
_entity.id
_entity.type
_entity.pdbx_description
1 polymer ?
#
loop_
_entity_poly.entity_id
_entity_poly.type
_entity_poly.pdbx_seq_one_letter_code
_entity_poly.pdbx_strand_id
1 'polypeptide(L)'
;MTISPSLSASLEAVAAILAPARDPWWIIASAAVALHGADPGDVADVDVLISANDALRILPTLGLKPRRGAPHATFRSGIFCPWRGTALPVEFMADFAYRSGGEWRLVQPATRQKVDGNGWSVFVPDRSELQIMLSGFGRPKDIARVRNLAALG
;
A
#
# COMPACT_ATOMS: atom_id res chain seq x y z
N MET A 1 4.36 18.36 -6.59
CA MET A 1 3.88 17.19 -7.35
C MET A 1 2.37 17.06 -7.25
N THR A 2 1.75 16.71 -8.33
CA THR A 2 0.28 16.66 -8.41
C THR A 2 -0.19 15.20 -8.35
N ILE A 3 -1.02 14.89 -7.37
CA ILE A 3 -1.71 13.60 -7.26
C ILE A 3 -3.00 13.70 -8.05
N SER A 4 -3.35 12.66 -8.83
CA SER A 4 -4.59 12.65 -9.60
C SER A 4 -5.82 12.78 -8.70
N PRO A 5 -6.93 13.38 -9.17
CA PRO A 5 -8.16 13.46 -8.39
C PRO A 5 -8.68 12.09 -7.96
N SER A 6 -8.55 11.06 -8.80
CA SER A 6 -8.98 9.70 -8.47
C SER A 6 -8.15 9.11 -7.32
N LEU A 7 -6.83 9.28 -7.37
CA LEU A 7 -5.96 8.81 -6.29
C LEU A 7 -6.26 9.58 -5.00
N SER A 8 -6.39 10.90 -5.06
CA SER A 8 -6.72 11.72 -3.91
C SER A 8 -8.01 11.28 -3.23
N ALA A 9 -9.07 11.04 -4.01
CA ALA A 9 -10.35 10.56 -3.49
C ALA A 9 -10.23 9.21 -2.81
N SER A 10 -9.45 8.30 -3.39
CA SER A 10 -9.23 6.98 -2.80
C SER A 10 -8.41 7.05 -1.51
N LEU A 11 -7.39 7.90 -1.46
CA LEU A 11 -6.59 8.11 -0.24
C LEU A 11 -7.42 8.74 0.89
N GLU A 12 -8.30 9.68 0.56
CA GLU A 12 -9.23 10.26 1.53
C GLU A 12 -10.15 9.18 2.11
N ALA A 13 -10.68 8.31 1.25
CA ALA A 13 -11.53 7.20 1.69
C ALA A 13 -10.78 6.23 2.61
N VAL A 14 -9.54 5.87 2.25
CA VAL A 14 -8.68 5.01 3.09
C VAL A 14 -8.42 5.65 4.45
N ALA A 15 -8.09 6.93 4.48
CA ALA A 15 -7.86 7.66 5.73
C ALA A 15 -9.08 7.63 6.64
N ALA A 16 -10.29 7.81 6.08
CA ALA A 16 -11.52 7.75 6.83
C ALA A 16 -11.81 6.34 7.37
N ILE A 17 -11.64 5.31 6.53
CA ILE A 17 -11.85 3.92 6.94
C ILE A 17 -10.90 3.52 8.07
N LEU A 18 -9.64 3.93 7.99
CA LEU A 18 -8.61 3.53 8.94
C LEU A 18 -8.43 4.51 10.11
N ALA A 19 -9.29 5.53 10.22
CA ALA A 19 -9.29 6.41 11.39
C ALA A 19 -9.37 5.64 12.72
N PRO A 20 -10.20 4.57 12.85
CA PRO A 20 -10.27 3.79 14.08
C PRO A 20 -9.17 2.72 14.22
N ALA A 21 -8.19 2.67 13.34
CA ALA A 21 -7.11 1.68 13.41
C ALA A 21 -6.34 1.84 14.73
N ARG A 22 -5.99 0.69 15.32
CA ARG A 22 -5.23 0.62 16.57
C ARG A 22 -3.76 0.34 16.36
N ASP A 23 -3.42 -0.25 15.21
CA ASP A 23 -2.05 -0.57 14.84
C ASP A 23 -1.59 0.32 13.68
N PRO A 24 -0.28 0.50 13.49
CA PRO A 24 0.23 1.23 12.34
C PRO A 24 -0.22 0.61 11.01
N TRP A 25 -0.42 1.46 10.01
CA TRP A 25 -0.77 1.04 8.66
C TRP A 25 -0.03 1.91 7.65
N TRP A 26 0.10 1.42 6.43
CA TRP A 26 0.87 2.09 5.38
C TRP A 26 0.18 1.95 4.03
N ILE A 27 0.32 2.98 3.20
CA ILE A 27 0.17 2.86 1.76
C ILE A 27 1.51 2.39 1.21
N ILE A 28 1.51 1.44 0.31
CA ILE A 28 2.73 0.94 -0.33
C ILE A 28 2.60 0.95 -1.86
N ALA A 29 3.62 0.46 -2.56
CA ALA A 29 3.66 0.28 -4.00
C ALA A 29 3.44 1.59 -4.78
N SER A 30 2.69 1.55 -5.88
CA SER A 30 2.58 2.70 -6.80
C SER A 30 2.03 3.96 -6.15
N ALA A 31 1.02 3.84 -5.31
CA ALA A 31 0.46 5.01 -4.63
C ALA A 31 1.46 5.64 -3.66
N ALA A 32 2.27 4.84 -2.98
CA ALA A 32 3.33 5.36 -2.11
C ALA A 32 4.41 6.10 -2.90
N VAL A 33 4.76 5.59 -4.08
CA VAL A 33 5.71 6.28 -4.98
C VAL A 33 5.19 7.66 -5.36
N ALA A 34 3.92 7.74 -5.75
CA ALA A 34 3.26 9.02 -6.06
C ALA A 34 3.28 9.97 -4.85
N LEU A 35 3.01 9.45 -3.65
CA LEU A 35 3.00 10.25 -2.42
C LEU A 35 4.38 10.80 -2.05
N HIS A 36 5.46 10.13 -2.45
CA HIS A 36 6.82 10.64 -2.29
C HIS A 36 7.20 11.72 -3.31
N GLY A 37 6.39 11.93 -4.32
CA GLY A 37 6.68 12.92 -5.34
C GLY A 37 7.39 12.37 -6.58
N ALA A 38 7.53 11.06 -6.69
CA ALA A 38 8.12 10.40 -7.84
C ALA A 38 7.06 9.96 -8.85
N ASP A 39 7.49 9.73 -10.09
CA ASP A 39 6.62 9.17 -11.11
C ASP A 39 6.32 7.70 -10.80
N PRO A 40 5.07 7.34 -10.51
CA PRO A 40 4.71 5.96 -10.19
C PRO A 40 4.47 5.08 -11.42
N GLY A 41 4.45 5.66 -12.64
CA GLY A 41 3.84 5.02 -13.79
C GLY A 41 2.32 4.94 -13.60
N ASP A 42 1.71 3.83 -13.98
CA ASP A 42 0.28 3.63 -13.76
C ASP A 42 -0.02 3.34 -12.30
N VAL A 43 -1.01 4.02 -11.75
CA VAL A 43 -1.58 3.73 -10.43
C VAL A 43 -2.98 3.14 -10.68
N ALA A 44 -3.03 1.81 -10.76
CA ALA A 44 -4.28 1.09 -11.02
C ALA A 44 -5.12 0.89 -9.76
N ASP A 45 -4.47 0.81 -8.61
CA ASP A 45 -5.09 0.55 -7.31
C ASP A 45 -4.26 1.17 -6.19
N VAL A 46 -4.81 1.12 -4.99
CA VAL A 46 -4.15 1.58 -3.77
C VAL A 46 -3.91 0.39 -2.87
N ASP A 47 -2.65 0.05 -2.64
CA ASP A 47 -2.25 -1.06 -1.78
C ASP A 47 -2.05 -0.57 -0.35
N VAL A 48 -2.74 -1.19 0.60
CA VAL A 48 -2.74 -0.79 2.01
C VAL A 48 -2.33 -1.96 2.89
N LEU A 49 -1.26 -1.78 3.65
CA LEU A 49 -0.85 -2.74 4.68
C LEU A 49 -1.51 -2.38 6.00
N ILE A 50 -2.23 -3.32 6.59
CA ILE A 50 -2.86 -3.19 7.90
C ILE A 50 -2.53 -4.41 8.75
N SER A 51 -2.71 -4.31 10.07
CA SER A 51 -2.59 -5.47 10.93
C SER A 51 -3.76 -6.44 10.75
N ALA A 52 -3.54 -7.72 11.02
CA ALA A 52 -4.63 -8.70 11.00
C ALA A 52 -5.74 -8.32 11.98
N ASN A 53 -5.39 -7.80 13.16
CA ASN A 53 -6.37 -7.37 14.16
C ASN A 53 -7.25 -6.24 13.62
N ASP A 54 -6.66 -5.22 13.01
CA ASP A 54 -7.42 -4.11 12.42
C ASP A 54 -8.26 -4.59 11.22
N ALA A 55 -7.71 -5.47 10.39
CA ALA A 55 -8.43 -6.05 9.26
C ALA A 55 -9.71 -6.77 9.71
N LEU A 56 -9.60 -7.63 10.72
CA LEU A 56 -10.72 -8.40 11.24
C LEU A 56 -11.77 -7.52 11.95
N ARG A 57 -11.36 -6.39 12.49
CA ARG A 57 -12.24 -5.48 13.22
C ARG A 57 -12.89 -4.43 12.32
N ILE A 58 -12.13 -3.87 11.38
CA ILE A 58 -12.57 -2.72 10.56
C ILE A 58 -13.24 -3.15 9.25
N LEU A 59 -12.64 -4.11 8.50
CA LEU A 59 -13.12 -4.44 7.17
C LEU A 59 -14.55 -5.00 7.14
N PRO A 60 -15.01 -5.78 8.13
CA PRO A 60 -16.43 -6.19 8.17
C PRO A 60 -17.42 -5.03 8.24
N THR A 61 -17.02 -3.88 8.78
CA THR A 61 -17.88 -2.68 8.83
C THR A 61 -18.18 -2.12 7.43
N LEU A 62 -17.36 -2.46 6.44
CA LEU A 62 -17.56 -2.12 5.03
C LEU A 62 -18.34 -3.20 4.26
N GLY A 63 -18.83 -4.22 4.95
CA GLY A 63 -19.46 -5.37 4.31
C GLY A 63 -18.46 -6.35 3.67
N LEU A 64 -17.17 -6.20 3.98
CA LEU A 64 -16.12 -7.07 3.45
C LEU A 64 -15.90 -8.27 4.37
N LYS A 65 -15.51 -9.41 3.75
CA LYS A 65 -15.13 -10.61 4.48
C LYS A 65 -13.63 -10.81 4.35
N PRO A 66 -12.85 -10.60 5.42
CA PRO A 66 -11.42 -10.86 5.38
C PRO A 66 -11.15 -12.31 5.02
N ARG A 67 -10.38 -12.54 3.97
CA ARG A 67 -10.05 -13.87 3.47
C ARG A 67 -8.57 -13.96 3.16
N ARG A 68 -8.05 -15.18 3.16
CA ARG A 68 -6.70 -15.44 2.69
C ARG A 68 -6.58 -15.03 1.22
N GLY A 69 -5.44 -14.42 0.86
CA GLY A 69 -5.15 -14.08 -0.53
C GLY A 69 -5.06 -15.32 -1.41
N ALA A 70 -5.44 -15.17 -2.69
CA ALA A 70 -5.31 -16.24 -3.67
C ALA A 70 -3.83 -16.60 -3.87
N PRO A 71 -3.53 -17.88 -4.21
CA PRO A 71 -2.15 -18.28 -4.50
C PRO A 71 -1.56 -17.46 -5.64
N HIS A 72 -0.30 -17.03 -5.46
CA HIS A 72 0.46 -16.27 -6.45
C HIS A 72 1.94 -16.66 -6.35
N ALA A 73 2.66 -16.62 -7.47
CA ALA A 73 4.05 -17.04 -7.50
C ALA A 73 4.98 -16.12 -6.70
N THR A 74 4.66 -14.82 -6.62
CA THR A 74 5.53 -13.78 -6.05
C THR A 74 4.99 -13.21 -4.75
N PHE A 75 3.68 -13.14 -4.57
CA PHE A 75 3.04 -12.48 -3.44
C PHE A 75 2.08 -13.41 -2.72
N ARG A 76 1.95 -13.21 -1.41
CA ARG A 76 0.90 -13.83 -0.62
C ARG A 76 0.47 -12.89 0.50
N SER A 77 -0.78 -13.00 0.91
CA SER A 77 -1.32 -12.28 2.05
C SER A 77 -2.09 -13.24 2.95
N GLY A 78 -1.93 -13.13 4.24
CA GLY A 78 -2.77 -13.84 5.20
C GLY A 78 -4.22 -13.38 5.11
N ILE A 79 -4.40 -12.07 4.88
CA ILE A 79 -5.70 -11.46 4.60
C ILE A 79 -5.54 -10.57 3.37
N PHE A 80 -6.47 -10.71 2.42
CA PHE A 80 -6.54 -9.89 1.21
C PHE A 80 -8.00 -9.49 0.98
N CYS A 81 -8.27 -8.19 1.03
CA CYS A 81 -9.63 -7.66 0.84
C CYS A 81 -9.61 -6.54 -0.19
N PRO A 82 -10.02 -6.80 -1.43
CA PRO A 82 -10.25 -5.72 -2.38
C PRO A 82 -11.54 -4.98 -2.02
N TRP A 83 -11.50 -3.66 -2.16
CA TRP A 83 -12.65 -2.79 -1.94
C TRP A 83 -12.77 -1.79 -3.09
N ARG A 84 -13.96 -1.66 -3.64
CA ARG A 84 -14.24 -0.83 -4.80
C ARG A 84 -15.23 0.30 -4.51
N GLY A 85 -15.28 0.75 -3.27
CA GLY A 85 -16.20 1.82 -2.83
C GLY A 85 -15.74 3.23 -3.11
N THR A 86 -14.63 3.41 -3.83
CA THR A 86 -14.08 4.73 -4.17
C THR A 86 -13.53 4.73 -5.60
N ALA A 87 -12.90 5.84 -6.02
CA ALA A 87 -12.50 6.06 -7.41
C ALA A 87 -11.53 5.01 -7.97
N LEU A 88 -10.51 4.63 -7.18
CA LEU A 88 -9.62 3.52 -7.53
C LEU A 88 -9.89 2.34 -6.60
N PRO A 89 -9.71 1.10 -7.08
CA PRO A 89 -9.76 -0.06 -6.19
C PRO A 89 -8.74 0.08 -5.07
N VAL A 90 -9.12 -0.36 -3.88
CA VAL A 90 -8.23 -0.42 -2.71
C VAL A 90 -8.03 -1.88 -2.35
N GLU A 91 -6.79 -2.29 -2.13
CA GLU A 91 -6.45 -3.63 -1.71
C GLU A 91 -5.89 -3.58 -0.29
N PHE A 92 -6.70 -4.02 0.67
CA PHE A 92 -6.25 -4.15 2.07
C PHE A 92 -5.55 -5.50 2.25
N MET A 93 -4.33 -5.47 2.78
CA MET A 93 -3.52 -6.65 2.97
C MET A 93 -2.98 -6.72 4.40
N ALA A 94 -3.06 -7.91 5.00
CA ALA A 94 -2.40 -8.21 6.28
C ALA A 94 -1.53 -9.45 6.10
N ASP A 95 -0.44 -9.50 6.86
CA ASP A 95 0.57 -10.57 6.74
C ASP A 95 1.03 -10.74 5.29
N PHE A 96 1.33 -9.63 4.65
CA PHE A 96 1.75 -9.58 3.26
C PHE A 96 3.22 -9.95 3.14
N ALA A 97 3.53 -10.84 2.21
CA ALA A 97 4.87 -11.31 1.94
C ALA A 97 5.15 -11.41 0.45
N TYR A 98 6.42 -11.34 0.10
CA TYR A 98 6.88 -11.59 -1.27
C TYR A 98 7.95 -12.67 -1.28
N ARG A 99 8.10 -13.35 -2.40
CA ARG A 99 9.07 -14.41 -2.58
C ARG A 99 10.33 -13.86 -3.23
N SER A 100 11.47 -14.10 -2.60
CA SER A 100 12.78 -13.71 -3.10
C SER A 100 13.79 -14.80 -2.77
N GLY A 101 14.53 -15.24 -3.79
CA GLY A 101 15.52 -16.31 -3.60
C GLY A 101 14.92 -17.62 -3.10
N GLY A 102 13.68 -17.93 -3.48
CA GLY A 102 12.99 -19.14 -3.05
C GLY A 102 12.37 -19.04 -1.64
N GLU A 103 12.53 -17.92 -0.96
CA GLU A 103 12.02 -17.71 0.40
C GLU A 103 10.96 -16.63 0.44
N TRP A 104 9.96 -16.82 1.30
CA TRP A 104 8.96 -15.82 1.58
C TRP A 104 9.48 -14.83 2.62
N ARG A 105 9.37 -13.54 2.29
CA ARG A 105 9.79 -12.44 3.16
C ARG A 105 8.58 -11.59 3.53
N LEU A 106 8.30 -11.53 4.81
CA LEU A 106 7.20 -10.70 5.33
C LEU A 106 7.55 -9.21 5.17
N VAL A 107 6.59 -8.44 4.67
CA VAL A 107 6.72 -6.99 4.53
C VAL A 107 6.27 -6.32 5.81
N GLN A 108 7.23 -5.85 6.60
CA GLN A 108 7.00 -5.15 7.86
C GLN A 108 7.80 -3.84 7.85
N PRO A 109 7.22 -2.74 7.36
CA PRO A 109 7.95 -1.47 7.36
C PRO A 109 8.37 -1.06 8.77
N ALA A 110 9.62 -0.61 8.89
CA ALA A 110 10.18 -0.08 10.14
C ALA A 110 9.99 1.43 10.24
N THR A 111 9.86 2.11 9.11
CA THR A 111 9.67 3.56 9.05
C THR A 111 8.23 3.90 8.68
N ARG A 112 7.80 5.07 9.06
CA ARG A 112 6.43 5.52 8.81
C ARG A 112 6.42 7.03 8.68
N GLN A 113 6.15 7.51 7.48
CA GLN A 113 6.09 8.92 7.16
C GLN A 113 4.63 9.33 6.93
N LYS A 114 4.20 10.38 7.63
CA LYS A 114 2.88 10.95 7.43
C LYS A 114 2.87 11.82 6.19
N VAL A 115 1.87 11.65 5.36
CA VAL A 115 1.63 12.50 4.18
C VAL A 115 0.24 13.10 4.28
N ASP A 116 0.20 14.43 4.28
CA ASP A 116 -1.06 15.17 4.36
C ASP A 116 -1.55 15.54 2.97
N GLY A 117 -2.81 15.33 2.73
CA GLY A 117 -3.54 15.84 1.59
C GLY A 117 -4.50 16.95 2.00
N ASN A 118 -5.49 17.21 1.17
CA ASN A 118 -6.51 18.20 1.46
C ASN A 118 -7.59 17.61 2.38
N GLY A 119 -7.40 17.81 3.68
CA GLY A 119 -8.34 17.33 4.70
C GLY A 119 -8.18 15.85 5.08
N TRP A 120 -7.10 15.21 4.67
CA TRP A 120 -6.81 13.81 5.02
C TRP A 120 -5.31 13.59 5.23
N SER A 121 -4.98 12.53 5.94
CA SER A 121 -3.59 12.09 6.14
C SER A 121 -3.49 10.58 5.97
N VAL A 122 -2.41 10.15 5.35
CA VAL A 122 -2.05 8.75 5.19
C VAL A 122 -0.59 8.54 5.58
N PHE A 123 -0.14 7.30 5.57
CA PHE A 123 1.21 6.93 5.96
C PHE A 123 1.86 6.08 4.89
N VAL A 124 3.16 6.30 4.70
CA VAL A 124 3.98 5.54 3.75
C VAL A 124 5.29 5.14 4.43
N PRO A 125 5.98 4.09 3.97
CA PRO A 125 7.37 3.87 4.36
C PRO A 125 8.21 5.07 3.90
N ASP A 126 9.34 5.33 4.54
CA ASP A 126 10.23 6.35 4.01
C ASP A 126 10.76 5.95 2.62
N ARG A 127 11.37 6.90 1.93
CA ARG A 127 11.81 6.69 0.55
C ARG A 127 12.77 5.51 0.42
N SER A 128 13.76 5.43 1.30
CA SER A 128 14.77 4.37 1.26
C SER A 128 14.16 3.00 1.49
N GLU A 129 13.27 2.88 2.47
CA GLU A 129 12.60 1.62 2.77
C GLU A 129 11.67 1.20 1.63
N LEU A 130 10.95 2.14 1.04
CA LEU A 130 10.11 1.87 -0.12
C LEU A 130 10.94 1.37 -1.32
N GLN A 131 12.11 1.96 -1.56
CA GLN A 131 13.03 1.49 -2.61
C GLN A 131 13.49 0.05 -2.35
N ILE A 132 13.85 -0.29 -1.14
CA ILE A 132 14.25 -1.65 -0.76
C ILE A 132 13.10 -2.62 -1.00
N MET A 133 11.90 -2.26 -0.58
CA MET A 133 10.70 -3.08 -0.77
C MET A 133 10.43 -3.35 -2.27
N LEU A 134 10.42 -2.31 -3.09
CA LEU A 134 10.19 -2.42 -4.53
C LEU A 134 11.31 -3.22 -5.22
N SER A 135 12.55 -3.04 -4.81
CA SER A 135 13.68 -3.83 -5.32
C SER A 135 13.48 -5.31 -5.00
N GLY A 136 12.95 -5.63 -3.83
CA GLY A 136 12.63 -7.00 -3.43
C GLY A 136 11.54 -7.62 -4.30
N PHE A 137 10.52 -6.87 -4.67
CA PHE A 137 9.47 -7.33 -5.59
C PHE A 137 10.04 -7.63 -6.98
N GLY A 138 10.96 -6.79 -7.47
CA GLY A 138 11.82 -7.05 -8.61
C GLY A 138 11.16 -7.07 -9.98
N ARG A 139 9.89 -6.69 -10.12
CA ARG A 139 9.23 -6.61 -11.42
C ARG A 139 9.77 -5.41 -12.22
N PRO A 140 9.70 -5.41 -13.56
CA PRO A 140 10.16 -4.26 -14.35
C PRO A 140 9.56 -2.93 -13.89
N LYS A 141 8.27 -2.89 -13.57
CA LYS A 141 7.62 -1.70 -13.05
C LYS A 141 8.14 -1.27 -11.68
N ASP A 142 8.55 -2.21 -10.84
CA ASP A 142 9.11 -1.92 -9.53
C ASP A 142 10.51 -1.31 -9.66
N ILE A 143 11.33 -1.85 -10.55
CA ILE A 143 12.67 -1.33 -10.83
C ILE A 143 12.61 0.08 -11.40
N ALA A 144 11.67 0.35 -12.30
CA ALA A 144 11.45 1.70 -12.83
C ALA A 144 11.07 2.68 -11.71
N ARG A 145 10.22 2.26 -10.79
CA ARG A 145 9.81 3.07 -9.63
C ARG A 145 10.97 3.35 -8.67
N VAL A 146 11.83 2.37 -8.44
CA VAL A 146 13.05 2.55 -7.65
C VAL A 146 13.93 3.66 -8.26
N ARG A 147 14.11 3.62 -9.57
CA ARG A 147 14.89 4.67 -10.28
C ARG A 147 14.25 6.04 -10.15
N ASN A 148 12.94 6.11 -10.27
CA ASN A 148 12.21 7.37 -10.17
C ASN A 148 12.27 7.95 -8.76
N LEU A 149 12.23 7.09 -7.73
CA LEU A 149 12.45 7.51 -6.34
C LEU A 149 13.88 8.01 -6.13
N ALA A 150 14.86 7.33 -6.69
CA ALA A 150 16.27 7.74 -6.59
C ALA A 150 16.54 9.07 -7.26
N ALA A 151 15.76 9.43 -8.29
CA ALA A 151 15.91 10.70 -9.00
C ALA A 151 15.36 11.91 -8.22
N LEU A 152 14.66 11.70 -7.12
CA LEU A 152 14.21 12.78 -6.25
C LEU A 152 15.41 13.42 -5.55
N GLY A 153 15.44 14.72 -5.54
CA GLY A 153 16.50 15.49 -4.93
C GLY A 153 16.63 15.33 -3.41
#